data_3675fdadbc21ef6a25c2baf85c888481
#
_entry.id   3675fdadbc21ef6a25c2baf85c888481
#
_cell.length_a   1.000
_cell.length_b   1.000
_cell.length_c   1.000
_cell.angle_alpha   90.00
_cell.angle_beta   90.00
_cell.angle_gamma   90.00
#
_symmetry.space_group_name_H-M   'P 1'
#
loop_
_entity.id
_entity.type
_entity.pdbx_description
1 polymer ?
#
loop_
_entity_poly.entity_id
_entity_poly.type
_entity_poly.pdbx_seq_one_letter_code
_entity_poly.pdbx_strand_id
1 'polypeptide(L)'
;MFKPSSNRPTASPTPIPSPTPQLKFVFTADLKTSNEVPAIANAEASCAGKGTFTLTTTKDATGAITAANALFETDVTGCPAGTEINIGHIHKAAAGVNGSVVINSGLAAGELTLTGGAGKITKAAATVDAALAADVIANPANYYMNWHSTLNPGGVIRGQLVKQ
;
A
#
# COMPACT_ATOMS: atom_id res chain seq x y z
N MET A 1 -22.57 36.98 62.37
CA MET A 1 -22.80 35.68 61.72
C MET A 1 -21.97 35.69 60.44
N PHE A 2 -20.73 35.15 60.47
CA PHE A 2 -19.82 35.12 59.34
C PHE A 2 -20.04 33.80 58.57
N LYS A 3 -20.31 33.91 57.25
CA LYS A 3 -20.48 32.78 56.34
C LYS A 3 -19.10 32.45 55.77
N PRO A 4 -18.56 31.22 55.88
CA PRO A 4 -17.30 30.89 55.27
C PRO A 4 -17.45 30.78 53.75
N SER A 5 -16.59 31.47 53.01
CA SER A 5 -16.43 31.36 51.56
C SER A 5 -15.73 30.04 51.22
N SER A 6 -16.40 29.13 50.51
CA SER A 6 -15.80 27.89 50.03
C SER A 6 -15.01 28.16 48.78
N ASN A 7 -13.70 28.28 48.90
CA ASN A 7 -12.79 28.21 47.72
C ASN A 7 -12.73 26.76 47.21
N ARG A 8 -13.52 26.46 46.19
CA ARG A 8 -13.40 25.20 45.44
C ARG A 8 -12.21 25.33 44.48
N PRO A 9 -11.20 24.43 44.54
CA PRO A 9 -10.13 24.47 43.56
C PRO A 9 -10.69 24.16 42.16
N THR A 10 -10.48 25.08 41.22
CA THR A 10 -10.74 24.85 39.80
C THR A 10 -9.72 23.83 39.27
N ALA A 11 -10.20 22.68 38.81
CA ALA A 11 -9.35 21.68 38.15
C ALA A 11 -8.68 22.32 36.94
N SER A 12 -7.36 22.21 36.85
CA SER A 12 -6.59 22.64 35.67
C SER A 12 -7.03 21.83 34.48
N PRO A 13 -7.24 22.42 33.28
CA PRO A 13 -7.63 21.68 32.10
C PRO A 13 -6.54 20.67 31.77
N THR A 14 -6.95 19.42 31.59
CA THR A 14 -6.07 18.34 31.10
C THR A 14 -5.51 18.75 29.74
N PRO A 15 -4.18 18.72 29.51
CA PRO A 15 -3.62 19.08 28.22
C PRO A 15 -4.16 18.14 27.12
N ILE A 16 -4.65 18.74 26.03
CA ILE A 16 -5.05 18.00 24.83
C ILE A 16 -3.79 17.35 24.28
N PRO A 17 -3.77 16.01 24.05
CA PRO A 17 -2.59 15.37 23.50
C PRO A 17 -2.25 15.96 22.13
N SER A 18 -1.00 16.37 21.97
CA SER A 18 -0.50 16.85 20.67
C SER A 18 -0.61 15.72 19.65
N PRO A 19 -1.02 16.00 18.39
CA PRO A 19 -1.11 14.97 17.38
C PRO A 19 0.26 14.31 17.19
N THR A 20 0.29 12.98 17.25
CA THR A 20 1.51 12.20 17.05
C THR A 20 2.00 12.41 15.60
N PRO A 21 3.29 12.72 15.38
CA PRO A 21 3.80 12.96 14.03
C PRO A 21 3.59 11.75 13.12
N GLN A 22 2.96 11.98 11.97
CA GLN A 22 2.84 10.98 10.92
C GLN A 22 3.95 11.19 9.88
N LEU A 23 4.63 10.12 9.51
CA LEU A 23 5.67 10.10 8.48
C LEU A 23 5.18 9.30 7.28
N LYS A 24 5.41 9.86 6.08
CA LYS A 24 5.10 9.17 4.82
C LYS A 24 6.38 8.65 4.18
N PHE A 25 6.35 7.41 3.73
CA PHE A 25 7.38 6.77 2.94
C PHE A 25 6.76 6.37 1.60
N VAL A 26 7.33 6.87 0.52
CA VAL A 26 6.83 6.66 -0.84
C VAL A 26 7.76 5.71 -1.58
N PHE A 27 7.15 4.75 -2.27
CA PHE A 27 7.85 3.79 -3.13
C PHE A 27 7.19 3.79 -4.50
N THR A 28 7.99 3.63 -5.54
CA THR A 28 7.49 3.42 -6.90
C THR A 28 7.77 1.98 -7.36
N ALA A 29 6.99 1.50 -8.33
CA ALA A 29 7.17 0.21 -8.96
C ALA A 29 6.95 0.33 -10.47
N ASP A 30 7.90 -0.14 -11.27
CA ASP A 30 7.75 -0.27 -12.72
C ASP A 30 7.15 -1.64 -13.03
N LEU A 31 5.83 -1.66 -13.24
CA LEU A 31 5.04 -2.88 -13.35
C LEU A 31 5.05 -3.39 -14.78
N LYS A 32 5.53 -4.62 -14.97
CA LYS A 32 5.66 -5.27 -16.29
C LYS A 32 5.22 -6.72 -16.22
N THR A 33 4.65 -7.19 -17.32
CA THR A 33 4.32 -8.59 -17.55
C THR A 33 5.56 -9.48 -17.65
N SER A 34 6.66 -8.93 -18.14
CA SER A 34 7.96 -9.62 -18.22
C SER A 34 8.62 -9.86 -16.87
N ASN A 35 8.18 -9.16 -15.84
CA ASN A 35 8.68 -9.35 -14.47
C ASN A 35 7.96 -10.51 -13.74
N GLU A 36 6.83 -10.98 -14.27
CA GLU A 36 6.12 -12.14 -13.70
C GLU A 36 6.95 -13.43 -13.81
N VAL A 37 6.67 -14.39 -12.95
CA VAL A 37 7.36 -15.69 -12.94
C VAL A 37 6.32 -16.82 -12.93
N PRO A 38 6.12 -17.46 -14.10
CA PRO A 38 6.71 -17.17 -15.41
C PRO A 38 6.19 -15.86 -16.01
N ALA A 39 6.94 -15.27 -16.95
CA ALA A 39 6.52 -14.08 -17.67
C ALA A 39 5.22 -14.33 -18.45
N ILE A 40 4.37 -13.30 -18.55
CA ILE A 40 3.08 -13.40 -19.27
C ILE A 40 3.32 -13.44 -20.78
N ALA A 41 2.75 -14.46 -21.43
CA ALA A 41 2.88 -14.70 -22.88
C ALA A 41 1.53 -14.81 -23.59
N ASN A 42 0.42 -14.52 -22.90
CA ASN A 42 -0.94 -14.56 -23.46
C ASN A 42 -1.40 -13.18 -23.98
N ALA A 43 -2.71 -13.02 -24.20
CA ALA A 43 -3.29 -11.78 -24.73
C ALA A 43 -2.97 -10.52 -23.87
N GLU A 44 -2.67 -10.68 -22.59
CA GLU A 44 -2.34 -9.58 -21.66
C GLU A 44 -0.82 -9.28 -21.60
N ALA A 45 0.01 -9.88 -22.47
CA ALA A 45 1.46 -9.68 -22.47
C ALA A 45 1.92 -8.22 -22.69
N SER A 46 1.05 -7.37 -23.24
CA SER A 46 1.30 -5.94 -23.43
C SER A 46 0.91 -5.05 -22.24
N CYS A 47 0.29 -5.63 -21.20
CA CYS A 47 -0.04 -4.87 -20.00
C CYS A 47 1.22 -4.33 -19.30
N ALA A 48 1.13 -3.10 -18.81
CA ALA A 48 2.16 -2.44 -18.03
C ALA A 48 1.53 -1.47 -17.03
N GLY A 49 2.31 -0.98 -16.07
CA GLY A 49 1.82 0.03 -15.14
C GLY A 49 2.93 0.78 -14.44
N LYS A 50 2.54 1.90 -13.84
CA LYS A 50 3.35 2.65 -12.90
C LYS A 50 2.64 2.64 -11.55
N GLY A 51 3.24 1.98 -10.58
CA GLY A 51 2.71 1.88 -9.23
C GLY A 51 3.37 2.87 -8.28
N THR A 52 2.59 3.43 -7.38
CA THR A 52 3.04 4.16 -6.19
C THR A 52 2.45 3.49 -4.96
N PHE A 53 3.31 3.15 -4.02
CA PHE A 53 2.95 2.58 -2.74
C PHE A 53 3.39 3.53 -1.64
N THR A 54 2.45 3.99 -0.82
CA THR A 54 2.74 4.93 0.26
C THR A 54 2.44 4.29 1.61
N LEU A 55 3.42 4.23 2.49
CA LEU A 55 3.23 3.91 3.91
C LEU A 55 3.16 5.20 4.71
N THR A 56 2.06 5.39 5.43
CA THR A 56 1.92 6.44 6.44
C THR A 56 2.08 5.80 7.81
N THR A 57 3.08 6.22 8.58
CA THR A 57 3.43 5.61 9.87
C THR A 57 3.28 6.60 11.02
N THR A 58 2.95 6.06 12.18
CA THR A 58 3.00 6.75 13.47
C THR A 58 4.15 6.18 14.27
N LYS A 59 4.91 7.04 14.97
CA LYS A 59 6.03 6.63 15.81
C LYS A 59 5.79 7.07 17.25
N ASP A 60 6.31 6.28 18.18
CA ASP A 60 6.38 6.67 19.60
C ASP A 60 7.56 7.63 19.87
N ALA A 61 7.70 8.01 21.16
CA ALA A 61 8.77 8.90 21.61
C ALA A 61 10.19 8.32 21.44
N THR A 62 10.34 7.00 21.25
CA THR A 62 11.63 6.33 21.02
C THR A 62 11.96 6.25 19.52
N GLY A 63 11.01 6.64 18.65
CA GLY A 63 11.14 6.56 17.21
C GLY A 63 10.71 5.23 16.60
N ALA A 64 10.20 4.29 17.40
CA ALA A 64 9.66 3.03 16.91
C ALA A 64 8.31 3.23 16.22
N ILE A 65 8.08 2.53 15.09
CA ILE A 65 6.79 2.54 14.41
C ILE A 65 5.77 1.78 15.28
N THR A 66 4.65 2.42 15.58
CA THR A 66 3.56 1.85 16.39
C THR A 66 2.29 1.59 15.59
N ALA A 67 2.13 2.26 14.44
CA ALA A 67 1.05 2.03 13.50
C ALA A 67 1.49 2.38 12.09
N ALA A 68 0.91 1.72 11.09
CA ALA A 68 1.13 2.02 9.68
C ALA A 68 -0.14 1.76 8.87
N ASN A 69 -0.37 2.59 7.85
CA ASN A 69 -1.41 2.41 6.85
C ASN A 69 -0.77 2.50 5.46
N ALA A 70 -1.34 1.79 4.50
CA ALA A 70 -0.87 1.76 3.13
C ALA A 70 -1.87 2.41 2.16
N LEU A 71 -1.36 3.05 1.12
CA LEU A 71 -2.10 3.51 -0.05
C LEU A 71 -1.44 2.92 -1.29
N PHE A 72 -2.25 2.31 -2.15
CA PHE A 72 -1.86 1.83 -3.47
C PHE A 72 -2.44 2.76 -4.53
N GLU A 73 -1.59 3.24 -5.42
CA GLU A 73 -1.97 4.00 -6.60
C GLU A 73 -1.27 3.39 -7.81
N THR A 74 -1.99 3.15 -8.89
CA THR A 74 -1.39 2.57 -10.10
C THR A 74 -2.08 3.10 -11.34
N ASP A 75 -1.29 3.54 -12.31
CA ASP A 75 -1.73 3.75 -13.68
C ASP A 75 -1.43 2.48 -14.48
N VAL A 76 -2.48 1.79 -14.95
CA VAL A 76 -2.38 0.60 -15.80
C VAL A 76 -2.58 1.00 -17.25
N THR A 77 -1.78 0.45 -18.15
CA THR A 77 -1.83 0.74 -19.60
C THR A 77 -1.52 -0.49 -20.42
N GLY A 78 -1.83 -0.44 -21.73
CA GLY A 78 -1.41 -1.43 -22.70
C GLY A 78 -2.12 -2.79 -22.60
N CYS A 79 -3.11 -2.92 -21.75
CA CYS A 79 -3.91 -4.14 -21.66
C CYS A 79 -4.91 -4.24 -22.81
N PRO A 80 -5.42 -5.44 -23.15
CA PRO A 80 -6.61 -5.57 -23.98
C PRO A 80 -7.81 -4.81 -23.40
N ALA A 81 -8.66 -4.28 -24.27
CA ALA A 81 -9.92 -3.69 -23.81
C ALA A 81 -10.77 -4.76 -23.11
N GLY A 82 -11.37 -4.38 -21.97
CA GLY A 82 -12.17 -5.29 -21.16
C GLY A 82 -11.38 -6.12 -20.15
N THR A 83 -10.05 -5.96 -20.04
CA THR A 83 -9.26 -6.60 -18.97
C THR A 83 -9.81 -6.20 -17.61
N GLU A 84 -10.13 -7.17 -16.77
CA GLU A 84 -10.54 -6.98 -15.38
C GLU A 84 -9.34 -7.19 -14.46
N ILE A 85 -8.95 -6.14 -13.73
CA ILE A 85 -7.99 -6.23 -12.63
C ILE A 85 -8.80 -6.48 -11.35
N ASN A 86 -8.59 -7.60 -10.72
CA ASN A 86 -9.48 -8.09 -9.68
C ASN A 86 -8.86 -8.18 -8.28
N ILE A 87 -7.54 -8.10 -8.17
CA ILE A 87 -6.84 -8.09 -6.87
C ILE A 87 -5.44 -7.50 -7.02
N GLY A 88 -4.89 -6.99 -5.93
CA GLY A 88 -3.51 -6.48 -5.89
C GLY A 88 -2.88 -6.60 -4.51
N HIS A 89 -1.58 -6.81 -4.50
CA HIS A 89 -0.82 -7.11 -3.28
C HIS A 89 0.57 -6.47 -3.29
N ILE A 90 1.15 -6.35 -2.07
CA ILE A 90 2.60 -6.38 -1.90
C ILE A 90 2.98 -7.80 -1.49
N HIS A 91 3.99 -8.35 -2.15
CA HIS A 91 4.59 -9.64 -1.86
C HIS A 91 6.01 -9.45 -1.30
N LYS A 92 6.51 -10.44 -0.54
CA LYS A 92 7.88 -10.44 -0.03
C LYS A 92 8.72 -11.45 -0.80
N ALA A 93 9.52 -10.97 -1.75
CA ALA A 93 10.61 -11.69 -2.41
C ALA A 93 11.49 -10.73 -3.23
N ALA A 94 12.70 -11.15 -3.55
CA ALA A 94 13.57 -10.47 -4.50
C ALA A 94 13.04 -10.56 -5.94
N ALA A 95 13.59 -9.76 -6.85
CA ALA A 95 13.25 -9.82 -8.26
C ALA A 95 13.47 -11.23 -8.85
N GLY A 96 12.55 -11.68 -9.70
CA GLY A 96 12.61 -13.00 -10.33
C GLY A 96 12.17 -14.17 -9.44
N VAL A 97 11.70 -13.92 -8.23
CA VAL A 97 11.22 -14.94 -7.27
C VAL A 97 9.77 -14.67 -6.90
N ASN A 98 8.94 -15.74 -6.85
CA ASN A 98 7.59 -15.64 -6.30
C ASN A 98 7.61 -15.68 -4.78
N GLY A 99 6.98 -14.70 -4.14
CA GLY A 99 6.90 -14.55 -2.70
C GLY A 99 5.48 -14.62 -2.16
N SER A 100 5.37 -14.74 -0.83
CA SER A 100 4.07 -14.69 -0.15
C SER A 100 3.49 -13.27 -0.16
N VAL A 101 2.15 -13.20 -0.20
CA VAL A 101 1.41 -11.94 0.04
C VAL A 101 1.65 -11.48 1.47
N VAL A 102 1.98 -10.21 1.63
CA VAL A 102 2.18 -9.57 2.94
C VAL A 102 1.26 -8.36 3.19
N ILE A 103 0.82 -7.66 2.13
CA ILE A 103 -0.15 -6.56 2.23
C ILE A 103 -1.15 -6.68 1.08
N ASN A 104 -2.45 -6.71 1.42
CA ASN A 104 -3.53 -6.73 0.45
C ASN A 104 -3.98 -5.29 0.14
N SER A 105 -4.21 -4.98 -1.14
CA SER A 105 -4.70 -3.66 -1.55
C SER A 105 -6.17 -3.41 -1.22
N GLY A 106 -6.95 -4.48 -1.01
CA GLY A 106 -8.40 -4.39 -0.83
C GLY A 106 -9.19 -4.17 -2.13
N LEU A 107 -8.55 -4.26 -3.31
CA LEU A 107 -9.29 -4.31 -4.57
C LEU A 107 -10.03 -5.65 -4.66
N ALA A 108 -11.31 -5.60 -5.02
CA ALA A 108 -12.15 -6.78 -5.21
C ALA A 108 -12.50 -7.00 -6.69
N ALA A 109 -12.85 -8.23 -7.03
CA ALA A 109 -13.33 -8.59 -8.36
C ALA A 109 -14.54 -7.73 -8.76
N GLY A 110 -14.60 -7.30 -10.01
CA GLY A 110 -15.65 -6.45 -10.57
C GLY A 110 -15.50 -4.95 -10.28
N GLU A 111 -14.55 -4.53 -9.44
CA GLU A 111 -14.35 -3.11 -9.15
C GLU A 111 -13.65 -2.34 -10.28
N LEU A 112 -12.81 -3.01 -11.08
CA LEU A 112 -12.08 -2.36 -12.16
C LEU A 112 -12.04 -3.20 -13.44
N THR A 113 -12.68 -2.67 -14.46
CA THR A 113 -12.57 -3.16 -15.84
C THR A 113 -11.93 -2.08 -16.71
N LEU A 114 -10.86 -2.43 -17.42
CA LEU A 114 -10.10 -1.54 -18.31
C LEU A 114 -10.81 -1.46 -19.67
N THR A 115 -11.85 -0.65 -19.81
CA THR A 115 -12.68 -0.59 -21.03
C THR A 115 -11.88 -0.22 -22.27
N GLY A 116 -10.89 0.66 -22.15
CA GLY A 116 -9.95 1.05 -23.22
C GLY A 116 -8.54 0.46 -23.07
N GLY A 117 -8.37 -0.60 -22.28
CA GLY A 117 -7.06 -1.19 -22.01
C GLY A 117 -6.16 -0.38 -21.06
N ALA A 118 -6.70 0.69 -20.48
CA ALA A 118 -6.00 1.53 -19.51
C ALA A 118 -6.94 1.96 -18.37
N GLY A 119 -6.38 2.26 -17.21
CA GLY A 119 -7.15 2.73 -16.04
C GLY A 119 -6.29 3.07 -14.86
N LYS A 120 -6.92 3.66 -13.84
CA LYS A 120 -6.29 4.02 -12.58
C LYS A 120 -6.84 3.16 -11.44
N ILE A 121 -5.95 2.78 -10.56
CA ILE A 121 -6.29 2.12 -9.30
C ILE A 121 -5.89 3.06 -8.16
N THR A 122 -6.80 3.26 -7.21
CA THR A 122 -6.50 3.95 -5.94
C THR A 122 -7.19 3.18 -4.83
N LYS A 123 -6.40 2.52 -3.98
CA LYS A 123 -6.91 1.75 -2.84
C LYS A 123 -6.15 2.11 -1.57
N ALA A 124 -6.89 2.62 -0.61
CA ALA A 124 -6.39 2.77 0.75
C ALA A 124 -6.47 1.39 1.41
N ALA A 125 -5.33 0.78 1.64
CA ALA A 125 -5.26 -0.52 2.29
C ALA A 125 -5.55 -0.39 3.78
N ALA A 126 -5.90 -1.53 4.35
CA ALA A 126 -6.02 -1.70 5.78
C ALA A 126 -4.68 -1.42 6.51
N THR A 127 -4.76 -1.40 7.82
CA THR A 127 -3.62 -1.29 8.72
C THR A 127 -2.53 -2.30 8.37
N VAL A 128 -1.29 -1.83 8.31
CA VAL A 128 -0.09 -2.64 8.09
C VAL A 128 0.58 -2.88 9.44
N ASP A 129 1.03 -4.11 9.68
CA ASP A 129 1.82 -4.44 10.87
C ASP A 129 3.05 -3.54 10.99
N ALA A 130 3.34 -3.07 12.19
CA ALA A 130 4.41 -2.10 12.44
C ALA A 130 5.81 -2.65 12.09
N ALA A 131 6.06 -3.93 12.39
CA ALA A 131 7.35 -4.57 12.08
C ALA A 131 7.49 -4.81 10.57
N LEU A 132 6.39 -5.19 9.89
CA LEU A 132 6.37 -5.31 8.43
C LEU A 132 6.60 -3.94 7.76
N ALA A 133 5.96 -2.88 8.23
CA ALA A 133 6.18 -1.53 7.70
C ALA A 133 7.64 -1.09 7.86
N ALA A 134 8.25 -1.37 9.02
CA ALA A 134 9.67 -1.09 9.25
C ALA A 134 10.58 -1.86 8.29
N ASP A 135 10.30 -3.15 8.05
CA ASP A 135 11.08 -3.98 7.11
C ASP A 135 10.93 -3.50 5.65
N VAL A 136 9.73 -3.17 5.20
CA VAL A 136 9.51 -2.59 3.85
C VAL A 136 10.30 -1.29 3.68
N ILE A 137 10.30 -0.42 4.70
CA ILE A 137 11.01 0.87 4.66
C ILE A 137 12.54 0.67 4.59
N ALA A 138 13.05 -0.32 5.32
CA ALA A 138 14.49 -0.63 5.36
C ALA A 138 14.98 -1.41 4.14
N ASN A 139 14.15 -2.31 3.60
CA ASN A 139 14.54 -3.31 2.59
C ASN A 139 13.54 -3.34 1.41
N PRO A 140 13.21 -2.22 0.76
CA PRO A 140 12.15 -2.16 -0.25
C PRO A 140 12.38 -3.09 -1.45
N ALA A 141 13.64 -3.33 -1.83
CA ALA A 141 13.99 -4.23 -2.93
C ALA A 141 13.62 -5.71 -2.67
N ASN A 142 13.31 -6.09 -1.43
CA ASN A 142 12.81 -7.40 -1.07
C ASN A 142 11.28 -7.51 -1.20
N TYR A 143 10.62 -6.50 -1.75
CA TYR A 143 9.17 -6.44 -1.88
C TYR A 143 8.79 -6.01 -3.29
N TYR A 144 7.68 -6.54 -3.81
CA TYR A 144 7.14 -6.13 -5.09
C TYR A 144 5.62 -5.91 -5.02
N MET A 145 5.16 -4.92 -5.79
CA MET A 145 3.74 -4.72 -6.06
C MET A 145 3.34 -5.65 -7.19
N ASN A 146 2.20 -6.32 -7.05
CA ASN A 146 1.63 -7.19 -8.08
C ASN A 146 0.13 -6.96 -8.21
N TRP A 147 -0.34 -6.83 -9.46
CA TRP A 147 -1.75 -6.81 -9.82
C TRP A 147 -2.10 -8.07 -10.59
N HIS A 148 -3.30 -8.57 -10.35
CA HIS A 148 -3.80 -9.80 -10.96
C HIS A 148 -5.02 -9.48 -11.80
N SER A 149 -5.20 -10.23 -12.89
CA SER A 149 -6.40 -10.17 -13.73
C SER A 149 -7.18 -11.47 -13.68
N THR A 150 -8.39 -11.45 -14.22
CA THR A 150 -9.20 -12.67 -14.38
C THR A 150 -8.49 -13.71 -15.25
N LEU A 151 -7.76 -13.27 -16.28
CA LEU A 151 -6.99 -14.17 -17.17
C LEU A 151 -5.69 -14.66 -16.52
N ASN A 152 -5.07 -13.83 -15.67
CA ASN A 152 -3.81 -14.13 -14.99
C ASN A 152 -3.99 -14.04 -13.47
N PRO A 153 -4.63 -15.04 -12.83
CA PRO A 153 -4.90 -15.03 -11.39
C PRO A 153 -3.63 -15.19 -10.53
N GLY A 154 -2.50 -15.59 -11.11
CA GLY A 154 -1.19 -15.61 -10.46
C GLY A 154 -0.45 -14.29 -10.46
N GLY A 155 -0.93 -13.30 -11.22
CA GLY A 155 -0.32 -11.98 -11.44
C GLY A 155 -0.23 -11.64 -12.91
N VAL A 156 -0.50 -10.40 -13.28
CA VAL A 156 -0.42 -9.90 -14.66
C VAL A 156 0.69 -8.88 -14.85
N ILE A 157 0.89 -7.99 -13.87
CA ILE A 157 1.98 -7.01 -13.89
C ILE A 157 2.57 -6.86 -12.49
N ARG A 158 3.90 -6.94 -12.40
CA ARG A 158 4.60 -6.72 -11.13
C ARG A 158 5.88 -5.92 -11.27
N GLY A 159 6.31 -5.29 -10.17
CA GLY A 159 7.56 -4.55 -10.09
C GLY A 159 8.05 -4.42 -8.66
N GLN A 160 9.38 -4.46 -8.48
CA GLN A 160 10.02 -4.24 -7.19
C GLN A 160 9.76 -2.82 -6.68
N LEU A 161 9.64 -2.68 -5.36
CA LEU A 161 9.52 -1.39 -4.72
C LEU A 161 10.87 -0.66 -4.74
N VAL A 162 10.84 0.60 -5.17
CA VAL A 162 11.98 1.52 -5.15
C VAL A 162 11.60 2.71 -4.30
N LYS A 163 12.33 2.91 -3.20
CA LYS A 163 12.09 4.03 -2.28
C LYS A 163 12.47 5.36 -2.94
N GLN A 164 11.61 6.38 -2.74
CA GLN A 164 11.79 7.74 -3.21
C GLN A 164 12.42 8.63 -2.15
#